data_b66250eeb5fc9a051b4f76b8bb50bca8
#
_entry.id   b66250eeb5fc9a051b4f76b8bb50bca8
#
_cell.length_a   1.000
_cell.length_b   1.000
_cell.length_c   1.000
_cell.angle_alpha   90.00
_cell.angle_beta   90.00
_cell.angle_gamma   90.00
#
_symmetry.space_group_name_H-M   'P 1'
#
loop_
_entity.id
_entity.type
_entity.pdbx_description
1 polymer ?
#
loop_
_entity_poly.entity_id
_entity_poly.type
_entity_poly.pdbx_seq_one_letter_code
_entity_poly.pdbx_strand_id
1 'polypeptide(L)'
;MPKVLSEEQVGFYRENGYLAPFDAVETSNVEAMCDDLSSFERKEGIRASEIIVKGHLCFRRSYEFSRHPKILDVVEDLIGPNIYALSSRFWMKPGQDGTFVSWHQDSAYFGLEPNKLVTVWLALTESTKANGCVRVIPKTHHGKTYSHVETYDEKNLLARGQSIETIDDTGAVDLLLKPGQFSCHHSRIVHGSAANKTDTMRTGVGFFYFPTYVRSTIGRRSASLVRGTDEHGHWDHDPVPKEDCDTKIYAHIVAAGERYVDTQFAQEAERNDIRPRKRGPK
;
A
#
# COMPACT_ATOMS: atom_id res chain seq x y z
N MET A 1 -7.04 -26.25 3.90
CA MET A 1 -8.07 -25.49 4.64
C MET A 1 -7.46 -24.16 5.06
N PRO A 2 -8.20 -23.08 5.02
CA PRO A 2 -7.72 -21.78 5.55
C PRO A 2 -7.40 -21.90 7.05
N LYS A 3 -6.52 -21.05 7.55
CA LYS A 3 -6.02 -21.06 8.93
C LYS A 3 -6.93 -20.27 9.89
N VAL A 4 -7.38 -19.10 9.44
CA VAL A 4 -8.21 -18.17 10.23
C VAL A 4 -9.44 -17.69 9.48
N LEU A 5 -9.42 -17.68 8.14
CA LEU A 5 -10.59 -17.34 7.33
C LEU A 5 -11.51 -18.55 7.17
N SER A 6 -12.81 -18.31 7.10
CA SER A 6 -13.73 -19.35 6.64
C SER A 6 -13.60 -19.55 5.11
N GLU A 7 -14.03 -20.72 4.63
CA GLU A 7 -14.11 -20.98 3.19
C GLU A 7 -15.01 -19.98 2.46
N GLU A 8 -16.07 -19.51 3.13
CA GLU A 8 -16.96 -18.47 2.63
C GLU A 8 -16.24 -17.13 2.48
N GLN A 9 -15.41 -16.74 3.46
CA GLN A 9 -14.60 -15.52 3.38
C GLN A 9 -13.58 -15.57 2.25
N VAL A 10 -12.90 -16.72 2.08
CA VAL A 10 -11.97 -16.92 0.95
C VAL A 10 -12.74 -16.87 -0.39
N GLY A 11 -13.90 -17.50 -0.46
CA GLY A 11 -14.79 -17.44 -1.62
C GLY A 11 -15.25 -16.02 -1.93
N PHE A 12 -15.66 -15.27 -0.91
CA PHE A 12 -16.04 -13.86 -1.03
C PHE A 12 -14.90 -13.01 -1.56
N TYR A 13 -13.67 -13.16 -1.01
CA TYR A 13 -12.48 -12.45 -1.50
C TYR A 13 -12.19 -12.78 -2.96
N ARG A 14 -12.27 -14.05 -3.35
CA ARG A 14 -12.07 -14.46 -4.74
C ARG A 14 -13.09 -13.83 -5.67
N GLU A 15 -14.35 -13.73 -5.26
CA GLU A 15 -15.40 -13.15 -6.07
C GLU A 15 -15.38 -11.62 -6.06
N ASN A 16 -15.20 -10.99 -4.90
CA ASN A 16 -15.39 -9.55 -4.73
C ASN A 16 -14.09 -8.76 -4.66
N GLY A 17 -12.97 -9.40 -4.36
CA GLY A 17 -11.63 -8.79 -4.36
C GLY A 17 -11.25 -8.05 -3.09
N TYR A 18 -12.01 -8.14 -2.01
CA TYR A 18 -11.71 -7.48 -0.73
C TYR A 18 -12.28 -8.22 0.47
N LEU A 19 -11.74 -7.94 1.65
CA LEU A 19 -12.28 -8.32 2.96
C LEU A 19 -12.05 -7.20 3.97
N ALA A 20 -13.04 -6.91 4.81
CA ALA A 20 -12.96 -5.95 5.92
C ALA A 20 -14.17 -6.13 6.86
N PRO A 21 -14.09 -5.71 8.15
CA PRO A 21 -12.86 -5.40 8.89
C PRO A 21 -12.27 -6.63 9.59
N PHE A 22 -10.98 -6.55 9.97
CA PHE A 22 -10.31 -7.51 10.85
C PHE A 22 -9.61 -6.79 11.99
N ASP A 23 -9.65 -7.32 13.21
CA ASP A 23 -8.90 -6.81 14.35
C ASP A 23 -7.47 -7.37 14.33
N ALA A 24 -6.46 -6.51 14.43
CA ALA A 24 -5.07 -6.94 14.51
C ALA A 24 -4.31 -6.30 15.65
N VAL A 25 -4.15 -4.99 15.63
CA VAL A 25 -3.24 -4.23 16.49
C VAL A 25 -4.03 -3.54 17.59
N GLU A 26 -3.53 -3.59 18.84
CA GLU A 26 -4.13 -2.87 19.95
C GLU A 26 -4.09 -1.36 19.73
N THR A 27 -5.13 -0.65 20.18
CA THR A 27 -5.27 0.81 19.98
C THR A 27 -4.06 1.57 20.52
N SER A 28 -3.52 1.20 21.68
CA SER A 28 -2.31 1.83 22.25
C SER A 28 -1.08 1.72 21.35
N ASN A 29 -0.94 0.64 20.59
CA ASN A 29 0.18 0.45 19.67
C ASN A 29 0.03 1.32 18.40
N VAL A 30 -1.20 1.50 17.89
CA VAL A 30 -1.41 2.41 16.74
C VAL A 30 -1.31 3.87 17.14
N GLU A 31 -1.73 4.23 18.36
CA GLU A 31 -1.51 5.57 18.95
C GLU A 31 0.00 5.86 19.06
N ALA A 32 0.77 4.93 19.64
CA ALA A 32 2.23 5.05 19.70
C ALA A 32 2.88 5.15 18.31
N MET A 33 2.33 4.49 17.28
CA MET A 33 2.80 4.68 15.91
C MET A 33 2.52 6.10 15.39
N CYS A 34 1.38 6.69 15.72
CA CYS A 34 1.09 8.08 15.36
C CYS A 34 2.06 9.06 16.04
N ASP A 35 2.46 8.77 17.29
CA ASP A 35 3.48 9.55 18.01
C ASP A 35 4.87 9.40 17.37
N ASP A 36 5.25 8.19 16.95
CA ASP A 36 6.49 7.93 16.23
C ASP A 36 6.53 8.76 14.91
N LEU A 37 5.44 8.76 14.12
CA LEU A 37 5.32 9.55 12.90
C LEU A 37 5.45 11.05 13.18
N SER A 38 4.74 11.55 14.18
CA SER A 38 4.77 12.96 14.57
C SER A 38 6.15 13.40 15.07
N SER A 39 6.87 12.51 15.77
CA SER A 39 8.22 12.76 16.26
C SER A 39 9.23 12.80 15.10
N PHE A 40 9.08 11.89 14.14
CA PHE A 40 9.87 11.90 12.91
C PHE A 40 9.68 13.20 12.13
N GLU A 41 8.42 13.62 11.90
CA GLU A 41 8.12 14.84 11.15
C GLU A 41 8.70 16.09 11.80
N ARG A 42 8.64 16.16 13.14
CA ARG A 42 9.27 17.28 13.89
C ARG A 42 10.79 17.28 13.81
N LYS A 43 11.42 16.10 13.84
CA LYS A 43 12.88 15.95 13.85
C LYS A 43 13.48 16.17 12.46
N GLU A 44 12.89 15.55 11.43
CA GLU A 44 13.46 15.53 10.08
C GLU A 44 12.92 16.68 9.19
N GLY A 45 11.84 17.35 9.59
CA GLY A 45 11.24 18.47 8.82
C GLY A 45 10.52 18.04 7.53
N ILE A 46 10.28 16.74 7.37
CA ILE A 46 9.54 16.15 6.23
C ILE A 46 8.36 15.35 6.75
N ARG A 47 7.33 15.17 5.93
CA ARG A 47 6.18 14.35 6.31
C ARG A 47 6.49 12.87 6.15
N ALA A 48 6.01 12.03 7.06
CA ALA A 48 6.15 10.57 6.94
C ALA A 48 5.47 10.02 5.67
N SER A 49 4.44 10.69 5.15
CA SER A 49 3.79 10.36 3.87
C SER A 49 4.67 10.58 2.63
N GLU A 50 5.79 11.32 2.76
CA GLU A 50 6.78 11.51 1.70
C GLU A 50 7.71 10.29 1.54
N ILE A 51 7.72 9.38 2.52
CA ILE A 51 8.35 8.06 2.38
C ILE A 51 7.42 7.18 1.53
N ILE A 52 7.56 7.30 0.20
CA ILE A 52 6.63 6.69 -0.76
C ILE A 52 6.77 5.18 -0.93
N VAL A 53 7.90 4.61 -0.50
CA VAL A 53 8.17 3.16 -0.51
C VAL A 53 8.88 2.73 0.75
N LYS A 54 8.74 1.44 1.11
CA LYS A 54 9.48 0.83 2.23
C LYS A 54 9.28 1.52 3.61
N GLY A 55 8.20 2.24 3.82
CA GLY A 55 7.93 2.95 5.07
C GLY A 55 8.00 2.05 6.32
N HIS A 56 7.72 0.74 6.18
CA HIS A 56 7.89 -0.24 7.27
C HIS A 56 9.34 -0.43 7.72
N LEU A 57 10.32 -0.07 6.91
CA LEU A 57 11.73 -0.16 7.31
C LEU A 57 12.19 1.09 8.09
N CYS A 58 11.49 2.22 7.94
CA CYS A 58 11.85 3.47 8.62
C CYS A 58 11.52 3.43 10.13
N PHE A 59 10.45 2.72 10.51
CA PHE A 59 9.97 2.67 11.88
C PHE A 59 9.89 1.23 12.36
N ARG A 60 10.54 0.91 13.49
CA ARG A 60 10.53 -0.44 14.08
C ARG A 60 9.10 -0.94 14.34
N ARG A 61 8.22 -0.08 14.86
CA ARG A 61 6.82 -0.43 15.11
C ARG A 61 6.08 -0.79 13.81
N SER A 62 6.29 -0.04 12.73
CA SER A 62 5.72 -0.36 11.42
C SER A 62 6.32 -1.65 10.83
N TYR A 63 7.60 -1.92 11.08
CA TYR A 63 8.23 -3.19 10.72
C TYR A 63 7.59 -4.36 11.46
N GLU A 64 7.30 -4.20 12.75
CA GLU A 64 6.59 -5.21 13.57
C GLU A 64 5.14 -5.40 13.07
N PHE A 65 4.43 -4.32 12.72
CA PHE A 65 3.09 -4.41 12.13
C PHE A 65 3.09 -5.19 10.80
N SER A 66 4.10 -4.99 9.95
CA SER A 66 4.21 -5.74 8.70
C SER A 66 4.39 -7.25 8.88
N ARG A 67 4.73 -7.68 10.10
CA ARG A 67 4.95 -9.07 10.51
C ARG A 67 3.92 -9.57 11.52
N HIS A 68 2.90 -8.76 11.79
CA HIS A 68 1.91 -9.07 12.82
C HIS A 68 1.18 -10.38 12.52
N PRO A 69 1.14 -11.36 13.46
CA PRO A 69 0.57 -12.68 13.19
C PRO A 69 -0.86 -12.64 12.65
N LYS A 70 -1.75 -11.84 13.25
CA LYS A 70 -3.15 -11.73 12.82
C LYS A 70 -3.30 -11.19 11.39
N ILE A 71 -2.40 -10.30 10.95
CA ILE A 71 -2.36 -9.80 9.57
C ILE A 71 -1.87 -10.92 8.65
N LEU A 72 -0.72 -11.52 8.99
CA LEU A 72 -0.11 -12.53 8.14
C LEU A 72 -0.92 -13.84 8.07
N ASP A 73 -1.71 -14.18 9.09
CA ASP A 73 -2.60 -15.36 9.05
C ASP A 73 -3.70 -15.18 8.00
N VAL A 74 -4.31 -13.99 7.91
CA VAL A 74 -5.28 -13.66 6.85
C VAL A 74 -4.61 -13.64 5.47
N VAL A 75 -3.43 -13.02 5.36
CA VAL A 75 -2.69 -12.95 4.08
C VAL A 75 -2.28 -14.36 3.61
N GLU A 76 -1.83 -15.22 4.53
CA GLU A 76 -1.47 -16.62 4.23
C GLU A 76 -2.64 -17.40 3.62
N ASP A 77 -3.85 -17.25 4.17
CA ASP A 77 -5.05 -17.89 3.63
C ASP A 77 -5.41 -17.44 2.22
N LEU A 78 -4.99 -16.22 1.84
CA LEU A 78 -5.27 -15.66 0.51
C LEU A 78 -4.19 -15.98 -0.53
N ILE A 79 -2.91 -16.01 -0.14
CA ILE A 79 -1.79 -16.12 -1.10
C ILE A 79 -0.79 -17.25 -0.79
N GLY A 80 -0.97 -17.98 0.30
CA GLY A 80 -0.11 -19.09 0.69
C GLY A 80 0.96 -18.72 1.73
N PRO A 81 1.73 -19.71 2.24
CA PRO A 81 2.51 -19.59 3.47
C PRO A 81 3.85 -18.84 3.33
N ASN A 82 4.36 -18.68 2.12
CA ASN A 82 5.66 -18.07 1.88
C ASN A 82 5.46 -16.64 1.35
N ILE A 83 5.68 -15.64 2.21
CA ILE A 83 5.19 -14.27 1.98
C ILE A 83 6.33 -13.25 2.06
N TYR A 84 6.44 -12.45 1.04
CA TYR A 84 7.20 -11.20 1.03
C TYR A 84 6.31 -9.98 1.26
N ALA A 85 6.80 -8.98 1.98
CA ALA A 85 6.31 -7.61 1.94
C ALA A 85 7.15 -6.82 0.93
N LEU A 86 6.55 -6.37 -0.16
CA LEU A 86 7.20 -5.58 -1.19
C LEU A 86 7.57 -4.20 -0.68
N SER A 87 6.62 -3.56 -0.04
CA SER A 87 6.71 -2.17 0.39
C SER A 87 5.61 -1.85 1.41
N SER A 88 5.67 -0.65 1.96
CA SER A 88 4.56 -0.02 2.66
C SER A 88 4.61 1.49 2.49
N ARG A 89 3.47 2.14 2.69
CA ARG A 89 3.33 3.59 2.62
C ARG A 89 2.35 4.09 3.67
N PHE A 90 2.68 5.23 4.29
CA PHE A 90 1.76 5.95 5.16
C PHE A 90 0.85 6.85 4.33
N TRP A 91 -0.45 6.67 4.51
CA TRP A 91 -1.49 7.44 3.85
C TRP A 91 -2.12 8.38 4.86
N MET A 92 -1.71 9.64 4.81
CA MET A 92 -2.11 10.67 5.75
C MET A 92 -2.97 11.71 5.03
N LYS A 93 -4.14 11.98 5.57
CA LYS A 93 -5.05 13.01 5.07
C LYS A 93 -5.35 13.99 6.21
N PRO A 94 -4.73 15.17 6.21
CA PRO A 94 -5.10 16.24 7.12
C PRO A 94 -6.57 16.60 7.00
N GLY A 95 -7.14 17.13 8.06
CA GLY A 95 -8.51 17.62 8.04
C GLY A 95 -8.68 18.74 7.01
N GLN A 96 -9.71 18.65 6.19
CA GLN A 96 -10.14 19.67 5.22
C GLN A 96 -9.08 20.18 4.22
N ASP A 97 -7.96 19.44 4.04
CA ASP A 97 -6.89 19.87 3.12
C ASP A 97 -7.18 19.54 1.64
N GLY A 98 -8.23 18.78 1.38
CA GLY A 98 -8.68 18.40 0.03
C GLY A 98 -7.91 17.24 -0.60
N THR A 99 -6.92 16.65 0.07
CA THR A 99 -6.17 15.51 -0.48
C THR A 99 -7.05 14.26 -0.62
N PHE A 100 -6.92 13.59 -1.75
CA PHE A 100 -7.67 12.40 -2.12
C PHE A 100 -6.78 11.34 -2.76
N VAL A 101 -7.31 10.15 -3.00
CA VAL A 101 -6.71 9.12 -3.85
C VAL A 101 -7.72 8.79 -4.94
N SER A 102 -7.37 9.05 -6.20
CA SER A 102 -8.21 8.74 -7.35
C SER A 102 -8.46 7.24 -7.50
N TRP A 103 -9.50 6.88 -8.26
CA TRP A 103 -9.76 5.49 -8.62
C TRP A 103 -8.58 4.93 -9.42
N HIS A 104 -7.99 3.82 -8.93
CA HIS A 104 -6.82 3.18 -9.54
C HIS A 104 -6.77 1.69 -9.22
N GLN A 105 -5.84 0.98 -9.84
CA GLN A 105 -5.47 -0.40 -9.55
C GLN A 105 -3.99 -0.44 -9.17
N ASP A 106 -3.65 -1.02 -8.03
CA ASP A 106 -2.26 -1.17 -7.56
C ASP A 106 -1.39 -1.93 -8.56
N SER A 107 -1.98 -2.92 -9.25
CA SER A 107 -1.28 -3.75 -10.23
C SER A 107 -0.64 -2.98 -11.37
N ALA A 108 -1.10 -1.76 -11.63
CA ALA A 108 -0.53 -0.90 -12.67
C ALA A 108 0.87 -0.37 -12.32
N TYR A 109 1.27 -0.47 -11.02
CA TYR A 109 2.48 0.18 -10.51
C TYR A 109 3.62 -0.78 -10.18
N PHE A 110 3.33 -2.04 -9.88
CA PHE A 110 4.31 -2.90 -9.21
C PHE A 110 5.12 -3.80 -10.13
N GLY A 111 4.70 -4.02 -11.39
CA GLY A 111 5.43 -4.87 -12.32
C GLY A 111 5.73 -6.25 -11.74
N LEU A 112 4.69 -7.01 -11.39
CA LEU A 112 4.78 -8.34 -10.78
C LEU A 112 4.22 -9.42 -11.72
N GLU A 113 4.93 -10.56 -11.81
CA GLU A 113 4.51 -11.71 -12.61
C GLU A 113 4.65 -13.02 -11.80
N PRO A 114 3.58 -13.82 -11.61
CA PRO A 114 2.20 -13.45 -11.86
C PRO A 114 1.74 -12.26 -11.00
N ASN A 115 0.75 -11.51 -11.47
CA ASN A 115 0.21 -10.37 -10.71
C ASN A 115 -0.65 -10.87 -9.53
N LYS A 116 0.02 -11.32 -8.49
CA LYS A 116 -0.58 -11.87 -7.28
C LYS A 116 -0.05 -11.11 -6.07
N LEU A 117 -0.80 -10.10 -5.67
CA LEU A 117 -0.47 -9.26 -4.53
C LEU A 117 -1.75 -8.94 -3.76
N VAL A 118 -1.64 -8.94 -2.45
CA VAL A 118 -2.66 -8.48 -1.50
C VAL A 118 -2.18 -7.19 -0.86
N THR A 119 -2.99 -6.15 -0.97
CA THR A 119 -2.80 -4.92 -0.21
C THR A 119 -3.56 -5.04 1.11
N VAL A 120 -2.85 -4.87 2.22
CA VAL A 120 -3.42 -4.71 3.55
C VAL A 120 -3.37 -3.24 3.92
N TRP A 121 -4.50 -2.67 4.30
CA TRP A 121 -4.58 -1.30 4.80
C TRP A 121 -4.96 -1.31 6.28
N LEU A 122 -4.01 -0.96 7.16
CA LEU A 122 -4.16 -0.89 8.62
C LEU A 122 -4.50 0.54 9.02
N ALA A 123 -5.62 0.72 9.72
CA ALA A 123 -6.05 2.00 10.27
C ALA A 123 -5.24 2.35 11.53
N LEU A 124 -4.50 3.46 11.50
CA LEU A 124 -3.82 4.02 12.67
C LEU A 124 -4.74 4.99 13.43
N THR A 125 -5.63 5.65 12.72
CA THR A 125 -6.74 6.43 13.27
C THR A 125 -8.05 5.87 12.73
N GLU A 126 -9.18 6.28 13.29
CA GLU A 126 -10.49 5.89 12.77
C GLU A 126 -10.61 6.26 11.27
N SER A 127 -11.15 5.34 10.45
CA SER A 127 -11.33 5.51 9.03
C SER A 127 -12.81 5.37 8.66
N THR A 128 -13.43 6.48 8.33
CA THR A 128 -14.87 6.61 8.05
C THR A 128 -15.11 7.22 6.68
N LYS A 129 -16.35 7.19 6.22
CA LYS A 129 -16.75 7.87 4.99
C LYS A 129 -16.48 9.37 5.05
N ALA A 130 -16.69 10.01 6.21
CA ALA A 130 -16.52 11.45 6.39
C ALA A 130 -15.06 11.89 6.27
N ASN A 131 -14.10 11.06 6.76
CA ASN A 131 -12.67 11.38 6.67
C ASN A 131 -11.94 10.67 5.50
N GLY A 132 -12.70 10.14 4.54
CA GLY A 132 -12.16 9.57 3.32
C GLY A 132 -11.52 8.19 3.53
N CYS A 133 -12.29 7.22 4.01
CA CYS A 133 -11.88 5.81 4.08
C CYS A 133 -11.54 5.26 2.69
N VAL A 134 -10.88 4.10 2.64
CA VAL A 134 -10.69 3.37 1.40
C VAL A 134 -12.04 2.91 0.88
N ARG A 135 -12.27 3.07 -0.42
CA ARG A 135 -13.43 2.58 -1.16
C ARG A 135 -12.97 1.63 -2.24
N VAL A 136 -13.71 0.55 -2.44
CA VAL A 136 -13.42 -0.45 -3.47
C VAL A 136 -14.63 -0.63 -4.38
N ILE A 137 -14.40 -0.97 -5.64
CA ILE A 137 -15.47 -1.37 -6.56
C ILE A 137 -15.38 -2.90 -6.71
N PRO A 138 -16.29 -3.67 -6.10
CA PRO A 138 -16.25 -5.12 -6.10
C PRO A 138 -16.18 -5.71 -7.51
N LYS A 139 -15.52 -6.88 -7.64
CA LYS A 139 -15.42 -7.67 -8.88
C LYS A 139 -14.57 -7.08 -10.00
N THR A 140 -14.10 -5.83 -9.88
CA THR A 140 -13.29 -5.17 -10.93
C THR A 140 -11.91 -5.82 -11.11
N HIS A 141 -11.45 -6.64 -10.16
CA HIS A 141 -10.18 -7.37 -10.23
C HIS A 141 -10.21 -8.56 -11.21
N HIS A 142 -11.38 -9.03 -11.63
CA HIS A 142 -11.53 -10.11 -12.63
C HIS A 142 -11.26 -9.64 -14.05
N GLY A 143 -11.51 -8.36 -14.32
CA GLY A 143 -11.35 -7.76 -15.65
C GLY A 143 -9.87 -7.57 -16.03
N LYS A 144 -9.65 -6.94 -17.16
CA LYS A 144 -8.33 -6.43 -17.57
C LYS A 144 -7.95 -5.18 -16.75
N THR A 145 -6.68 -4.81 -16.78
CA THR A 145 -6.24 -3.53 -16.21
C THR A 145 -6.92 -2.39 -16.97
N TYR A 146 -7.55 -1.48 -16.22
CA TYR A 146 -8.15 -0.27 -16.79
C TYR A 146 -7.05 0.68 -17.28
N SER A 147 -7.41 1.54 -18.24
CA SER A 147 -6.54 2.64 -18.63
C SER A 147 -6.46 3.67 -17.50
N HIS A 148 -5.24 4.06 -17.12
CA HIS A 148 -4.99 5.11 -16.15
C HIS A 148 -4.50 6.35 -16.88
N VAL A 149 -5.16 7.48 -16.65
CA VAL A 149 -4.77 8.78 -17.19
C VAL A 149 -3.99 9.56 -16.11
N GLU A 150 -2.91 10.20 -16.47
CA GLU A 150 -2.11 11.01 -15.56
C GLU A 150 -2.68 12.42 -15.46
N THR A 151 -3.09 12.82 -14.27
CA THR A 151 -3.69 14.14 -14.05
C THR A 151 -2.72 15.13 -13.44
N TYR A 152 -1.65 14.66 -12.78
CA TYR A 152 -0.69 15.49 -12.03
C TYR A 152 -1.34 16.44 -11.02
N ASP A 153 -2.53 16.07 -10.52
CA ASP A 153 -3.25 16.84 -9.51
C ASP A 153 -2.47 16.81 -8.18
N GLU A 154 -2.07 17.98 -7.69
CA GLU A 154 -1.30 18.15 -6.46
C GLU A 154 -2.03 17.65 -5.20
N LYS A 155 -3.37 17.59 -5.25
CA LYS A 155 -4.20 17.03 -4.16
C LYS A 155 -4.31 15.51 -4.21
N ASN A 156 -3.94 14.89 -5.33
CA ASN A 156 -3.94 13.45 -5.44
C ASN A 156 -2.68 12.85 -4.78
N LEU A 157 -2.88 12.00 -3.80
CA LEU A 157 -1.78 11.34 -3.08
C LEU A 157 -1.02 10.30 -3.92
N LEU A 158 -1.53 9.92 -5.10
CA LEU A 158 -0.77 9.12 -6.06
C LEU A 158 0.30 9.98 -6.73
N ALA A 159 1.52 9.46 -6.85
CA ALA A 159 2.70 10.22 -7.25
C ALA A 159 2.58 10.97 -8.59
N ARG A 160 1.78 10.45 -9.53
CA ARG A 160 1.51 11.06 -10.85
C ARG A 160 0.05 11.43 -11.04
N GLY A 161 -0.76 11.34 -9.97
CA GLY A 161 -2.17 11.66 -10.04
C GLY A 161 -2.97 10.74 -10.97
N GLN A 162 -2.52 9.50 -11.20
CA GLN A 162 -3.19 8.58 -12.14
C GLN A 162 -4.62 8.29 -11.71
N SER A 163 -5.53 8.35 -12.67
CA SER A 163 -6.95 8.15 -12.45
C SER A 163 -7.57 7.26 -13.53
N ILE A 164 -8.50 6.42 -13.13
CA ILE A 164 -9.44 5.75 -14.04
C ILE A 164 -10.63 6.69 -14.19
N GLU A 165 -10.69 7.42 -15.31
CA GLU A 165 -11.69 8.50 -15.50
C GLU A 165 -13.11 7.97 -15.75
N THR A 166 -13.22 6.81 -16.41
CA THR A 166 -14.50 6.25 -16.81
C THR A 166 -14.80 4.98 -16.04
N ILE A 167 -15.22 5.13 -14.79
CA ILE A 167 -15.63 4.01 -13.94
C ILE A 167 -17.00 4.31 -13.31
N ASP A 168 -17.88 3.33 -13.35
CA ASP A 168 -19.13 3.38 -12.58
C ASP A 168 -18.82 3.03 -11.12
N ASP A 169 -18.92 3.99 -10.25
CA ASP A 169 -18.65 3.83 -8.82
C ASP A 169 -19.92 3.75 -7.94
N THR A 170 -21.10 3.59 -8.56
CA THR A 170 -22.40 3.49 -7.85
C THR A 170 -22.44 2.29 -6.91
N GLY A 171 -21.72 1.21 -7.24
CA GLY A 171 -21.58 0.00 -6.43
C GLY A 171 -20.36 0.01 -5.48
N ALA A 172 -19.68 1.14 -5.31
CA ALA A 172 -18.49 1.20 -4.46
C ALA A 172 -18.82 0.99 -2.98
N VAL A 173 -17.98 0.21 -2.30
CA VAL A 173 -18.10 -0.15 -0.89
C VAL A 173 -17.09 0.63 -0.07
N ASP A 174 -17.56 1.28 1.00
CA ASP A 174 -16.72 2.00 1.96
C ASP A 174 -16.12 1.01 2.98
N LEU A 175 -14.81 0.93 3.08
CA LEU A 175 -14.10 0.08 4.05
C LEU A 175 -13.91 0.84 5.35
N LEU A 176 -14.90 0.75 6.24
CA LEU A 176 -14.90 1.44 7.53
C LEU A 176 -14.07 0.66 8.54
N LEU A 177 -13.11 1.33 9.22
CA LEU A 177 -12.19 0.70 10.15
C LEU A 177 -12.02 1.53 11.42
N LYS A 178 -11.99 0.86 12.56
CA LYS A 178 -11.53 1.44 13.84
C LYS A 178 -9.99 1.41 13.90
N PRO A 179 -9.36 2.22 14.78
CA PRO A 179 -7.91 2.12 15.02
C PRO A 179 -7.50 0.68 15.35
N GLY A 180 -6.44 0.18 14.71
CA GLY A 180 -5.94 -1.17 14.85
C GLY A 180 -6.64 -2.23 14.00
N GLN A 181 -7.73 -1.88 13.32
CA GLN A 181 -8.37 -2.75 12.32
C GLN A 181 -7.72 -2.60 10.95
N PHE A 182 -7.83 -3.66 10.14
CA PHE A 182 -7.35 -3.64 8.77
C PHE A 182 -8.36 -4.20 7.76
N SER A 183 -8.14 -3.84 6.52
CA SER A 183 -8.79 -4.43 5.35
C SER A 183 -7.76 -5.08 4.43
N CYS A 184 -8.21 -6.05 3.63
CA CYS A 184 -7.43 -6.65 2.55
C CYS A 184 -8.10 -6.40 1.23
N HIS A 185 -7.32 -6.08 0.19
CA HIS A 185 -7.85 -6.03 -1.17
C HIS A 185 -6.84 -6.53 -2.21
N HIS A 186 -7.38 -7.03 -3.31
CA HIS A 186 -6.62 -7.56 -4.42
C HIS A 186 -5.97 -6.42 -5.21
N SER A 187 -4.71 -6.57 -5.65
CA SER A 187 -3.98 -5.53 -6.40
C SER A 187 -4.68 -5.01 -7.66
N ARG A 188 -5.57 -5.80 -8.24
CA ARG A 188 -6.34 -5.43 -9.45
C ARG A 188 -7.73 -4.87 -9.17
N ILE A 189 -8.16 -4.77 -7.91
CA ILE A 189 -9.44 -4.14 -7.60
C ILE A 189 -9.32 -2.63 -7.80
N VAL A 190 -10.33 -2.04 -8.42
CA VAL A 190 -10.41 -0.58 -8.51
C VAL A 190 -10.76 -0.03 -7.13
N HIS A 191 -9.91 0.85 -6.64
CA HIS A 191 -10.09 1.46 -5.33
C HIS A 191 -9.63 2.91 -5.31
N GLY A 192 -10.08 3.64 -4.32
CA GLY A 192 -9.76 5.05 -4.17
C GLY A 192 -10.16 5.54 -2.78
N SER A 193 -10.10 6.85 -2.56
CA SER A 193 -10.39 7.42 -1.25
C SER A 193 -10.70 8.91 -1.41
N ALA A 194 -11.93 9.33 -1.07
CA ALA A 194 -12.36 10.73 -1.13
C ALA A 194 -11.57 11.62 -0.15
N ALA A 195 -11.68 12.94 -0.32
CA ALA A 195 -11.04 13.89 0.60
C ALA A 195 -11.58 13.75 2.04
N ASN A 196 -10.72 14.06 3.00
CA ASN A 196 -11.09 14.16 4.40
C ASN A 196 -11.87 15.47 4.66
N LYS A 197 -13.14 15.35 5.03
CA LYS A 197 -14.04 16.47 5.31
C LYS A 197 -14.18 16.78 6.80
N THR A 198 -13.47 16.05 7.66
CA THR A 198 -13.44 16.30 9.12
C THR A 198 -12.29 17.23 9.48
N ASP A 199 -12.24 17.66 10.73
CA ASP A 199 -11.18 18.56 11.25
C ASP A 199 -9.93 17.79 11.72
N THR A 200 -9.99 16.46 11.80
CA THR A 200 -8.93 15.62 12.36
C THR A 200 -8.15 14.88 11.25
N MET A 201 -6.88 14.60 11.51
CA MET A 201 -6.03 13.79 10.63
C MET A 201 -6.55 12.35 10.52
N ARG A 202 -6.65 11.81 9.29
CA ARG A 202 -6.84 10.38 9.06
C ARG A 202 -5.53 9.77 8.61
N THR A 203 -5.01 8.80 9.37
CA THR A 203 -3.75 8.11 9.11
C THR A 203 -3.95 6.61 9.00
N GLY A 204 -3.34 6.00 8.02
CA GLY A 204 -3.25 4.55 7.87
C GLY A 204 -1.97 4.15 7.18
N VAL A 205 -1.64 2.87 7.24
CA VAL A 205 -0.49 2.30 6.54
C VAL A 205 -0.92 1.17 5.63
N GLY A 206 -0.51 1.23 4.37
CA GLY A 206 -0.70 0.17 3.40
C GLY A 206 0.54 -0.72 3.34
N PHE A 207 0.36 -2.04 3.45
CA PHE A 207 1.39 -3.06 3.24
C PHE A 207 1.04 -3.87 2.00
N PHE A 208 2.05 -4.19 1.18
CA PHE A 208 1.89 -4.88 -0.09
C PHE A 208 2.55 -6.25 -0.02
N TYR A 209 1.74 -7.31 0.09
CA TYR A 209 2.21 -8.69 0.29
C TYR A 209 2.06 -9.52 -0.98
N PHE A 210 3.05 -10.37 -1.25
CA PHE A 210 3.03 -11.28 -2.39
C PHE A 210 3.75 -12.60 -2.08
N PRO A 211 3.42 -13.70 -2.79
CA PRO A 211 4.10 -14.98 -2.61
C PRO A 211 5.54 -14.96 -3.13
N THR A 212 6.44 -15.70 -2.49
CA THR A 212 7.88 -15.71 -2.83
C THR A 212 8.19 -16.13 -4.28
N TYR A 213 7.30 -16.90 -4.94
CA TYR A 213 7.46 -17.29 -6.34
C TYR A 213 7.18 -16.19 -7.37
N VAL A 214 6.59 -15.08 -6.96
CA VAL A 214 6.32 -13.94 -7.84
C VAL A 214 7.62 -13.22 -8.20
N ARG A 215 7.77 -12.87 -9.48
CA ARG A 215 8.95 -12.19 -10.02
C ARG A 215 8.68 -10.72 -10.30
N SER A 216 9.73 -9.91 -10.27
CA SER A 216 9.69 -8.54 -10.76
C SER A 216 9.93 -8.51 -12.27
N THR A 217 9.06 -7.83 -13.03
CA THR A 217 9.22 -7.60 -14.48
C THR A 217 10.01 -6.33 -14.81
N ILE A 218 10.37 -5.56 -13.78
CA ILE A 218 11.02 -4.24 -13.88
C ILE A 218 12.42 -4.26 -13.23
N GLY A 219 13.14 -5.35 -13.43
CA GLY A 219 14.47 -5.55 -12.87
C GLY A 219 14.47 -6.14 -11.46
N ARG A 220 15.67 -6.42 -10.94
CA ARG A 220 15.86 -7.00 -9.61
C ARG A 220 15.62 -5.96 -8.53
N ARG A 221 14.80 -6.31 -7.56
CA ARG A 221 14.41 -5.47 -6.42
C ARG A 221 14.54 -6.22 -5.11
N SER A 222 14.44 -5.52 -4.00
CA SER A 222 14.40 -6.12 -2.66
C SER A 222 12.98 -6.23 -2.12
N ALA A 223 12.79 -7.18 -1.18
CA ALA A 223 11.57 -7.35 -0.41
C ALA A 223 11.89 -7.94 0.97
N SER A 224 11.02 -7.71 1.93
CA SER A 224 11.15 -8.26 3.28
C SER A 224 10.48 -9.62 3.36
N LEU A 225 11.21 -10.72 3.59
CA LEU A 225 10.60 -12.01 3.89
C LEU A 225 9.94 -11.92 5.27
N VAL A 226 8.61 -11.92 5.29
CA VAL A 226 7.83 -11.72 6.51
C VAL A 226 7.28 -13.01 7.09
N ARG A 227 7.13 -14.06 6.26
CA ARG A 227 6.68 -15.40 6.68
C ARG A 227 7.18 -16.47 5.72
N GLY A 228 7.45 -17.68 6.27
CA GLY A 228 7.84 -18.84 5.49
C GLY A 228 9.27 -18.80 4.99
N THR A 229 9.52 -19.41 3.83
CA THR A 229 10.83 -19.55 3.20
C THR A 229 10.79 -19.06 1.76
N ASP A 230 11.93 -18.61 1.24
CA ASP A 230 12.12 -18.35 -0.19
C ASP A 230 13.00 -19.41 -0.84
N GLU A 231 12.42 -20.21 -1.72
CA GLU A 231 13.12 -21.24 -2.50
C GLU A 231 13.43 -20.78 -3.94
N HIS A 232 13.04 -19.55 -4.30
CA HIS A 232 13.07 -19.05 -5.67
C HIS A 232 14.22 -18.07 -5.93
N GLY A 233 14.65 -17.31 -4.92
CA GLY A 233 15.75 -16.35 -5.02
C GLY A 233 15.52 -15.20 -6.02
N HIS A 234 14.25 -14.83 -6.25
CA HIS A 234 13.90 -13.78 -7.21
C HIS A 234 14.14 -12.37 -6.69
N TRP A 235 14.26 -12.22 -5.37
CA TRP A 235 14.35 -10.93 -4.67
C TRP A 235 15.59 -10.86 -3.80
N ASP A 236 16.14 -9.65 -3.67
CA ASP A 236 17.09 -9.36 -2.61
C ASP A 236 16.34 -9.16 -1.30
N HIS A 237 16.99 -9.47 -0.16
CA HIS A 237 16.38 -9.23 1.14
C HIS A 237 16.55 -7.78 1.55
N ASP A 238 15.48 -7.17 2.05
CA ASP A 238 15.58 -5.88 2.72
C ASP A 238 16.39 -5.99 4.02
N PRO A 239 17.13 -4.95 4.39
CA PRO A 239 17.80 -4.90 5.69
C PRO A 239 16.76 -4.86 6.84
N VAL A 240 17.14 -5.42 7.99
CA VAL A 240 16.31 -5.40 9.20
C VAL A 240 16.62 -4.13 10.01
N PRO A 241 15.62 -3.26 10.29
CA PRO A 241 15.85 -2.06 11.07
C PRO A 241 16.18 -2.40 12.54
N LYS A 242 17.23 -1.82 13.08
CA LYS A 242 17.62 -1.97 14.49
C LYS A 242 17.06 -0.84 15.36
N GLU A 243 16.88 0.31 14.78
CA GLU A 243 16.32 1.52 15.38
C GLU A 243 15.48 2.28 14.37
N ASP A 244 14.72 3.24 14.82
CA ASP A 244 13.92 4.08 13.93
C ASP A 244 14.85 4.99 13.14
N CYS A 245 14.55 5.11 11.84
CA CYS A 245 15.28 5.99 10.92
C CYS A 245 16.80 5.74 10.86
N ASP A 246 17.24 4.49 11.07
CA ASP A 246 18.64 4.08 10.86
C ASP A 246 19.15 4.63 9.52
N THR A 247 20.31 5.31 9.55
CA THR A 247 20.85 6.02 8.37
C THR A 247 21.13 5.10 7.20
N LYS A 248 21.53 3.84 7.44
CA LYS A 248 21.76 2.85 6.38
C LYS A 248 20.44 2.37 5.79
N ILE A 249 19.43 2.18 6.64
CA ILE A 249 18.07 1.85 6.23
C ILE A 249 17.48 2.99 5.42
N TYR A 250 17.66 4.23 5.86
CA TYR A 250 17.15 5.40 5.14
C TYR A 250 17.79 5.52 3.73
N ALA A 251 19.11 5.31 3.62
CA ALA A 251 19.76 5.25 2.30
C ALA A 251 19.20 4.14 1.39
N HIS A 252 18.87 2.97 1.96
CA HIS A 252 18.20 1.89 1.22
C HIS A 252 16.79 2.29 0.75
N ILE A 253 16.01 2.96 1.62
CA ILE A 253 14.66 3.48 1.30
C ILE A 253 14.74 4.50 0.16
N VAL A 254 15.67 5.46 0.23
CA VAL A 254 15.86 6.49 -0.80
C VAL A 254 16.20 5.84 -2.14
N ALA A 255 17.19 4.94 -2.16
CA ALA A 255 17.58 4.23 -3.39
C ALA A 255 16.44 3.37 -3.98
N ALA A 256 15.59 2.77 -3.13
CA ALA A 256 14.40 2.04 -3.56
C ALA A 256 13.34 2.99 -4.14
N GLY A 257 13.17 4.17 -3.54
CA GLY A 257 12.27 5.22 -4.01
C GLY A 257 12.66 5.77 -5.37
N GLU A 258 13.93 6.08 -5.57
CA GLU A 258 14.45 6.56 -6.86
C GLU A 258 14.20 5.51 -7.96
N ARG A 259 14.57 4.26 -7.73
CA ARG A 259 14.30 3.16 -8.68
C ARG A 259 12.81 2.99 -8.98
N TYR A 260 11.96 3.13 -7.97
CA TYR A 260 10.50 3.05 -8.15
C TYR A 260 10.00 4.15 -9.09
N VAL A 261 10.43 5.39 -8.85
CA VAL A 261 10.04 6.54 -9.67
C VAL A 261 10.57 6.40 -11.10
N ASP A 262 11.86 6.06 -11.28
CA ASP A 262 12.46 5.90 -12.60
C ASP A 262 11.77 4.80 -13.42
N THR A 263 11.41 3.69 -12.77
CA THR A 263 10.67 2.61 -13.42
C THR A 263 9.27 3.03 -13.84
N GLN A 264 8.59 3.82 -13.02
CA GLN A 264 7.27 4.36 -13.34
C GLN A 264 7.31 5.24 -14.60
N PHE A 265 8.33 6.12 -14.72
CA PHE A 265 8.52 6.94 -15.90
C PHE A 265 8.95 6.14 -17.14
N ALA A 266 9.78 5.10 -16.97
CA ALA A 266 10.17 4.23 -18.09
C ALA A 266 8.96 3.48 -18.68
N GLN A 267 8.09 2.95 -17.83
CA GLN A 267 6.84 2.28 -18.27
C GLN A 267 5.88 3.24 -18.98
N GLU A 268 5.85 4.50 -18.58
CA GLU A 268 5.09 5.54 -19.27
C GLU A 268 5.65 5.79 -20.66
N ALA A 269 6.96 5.96 -20.80
CA ALA A 269 7.62 6.20 -22.07
C ALA A 269 7.35 5.05 -23.07
N GLU A 270 7.38 3.79 -22.59
CA GLU A 270 7.04 2.62 -23.41
C GLU A 270 5.57 2.60 -23.84
N ARG A 271 4.63 3.06 -22.98
CA ARG A 271 3.19 3.08 -23.29
C ARG A 271 2.79 4.20 -24.24
N ASN A 272 3.43 5.34 -24.14
CA ASN A 272 3.00 6.58 -24.82
C ASN A 272 3.91 7.00 -25.97
N ASP A 273 4.99 6.25 -26.27
CA ASP A 273 6.02 6.64 -27.25
C ASP A 273 6.60 8.05 -27.03
N ILE A 274 6.57 8.52 -25.75
CA ILE A 274 6.97 9.86 -25.33
C ILE A 274 8.29 9.76 -24.57
N ARG A 275 9.29 10.54 -24.98
CA ARG A 275 10.57 10.65 -24.26
C ARG A 275 10.36 11.26 -22.88
N PRO A 276 11.02 10.71 -21.82
CA PRO A 276 10.84 11.20 -20.45
C PRO A 276 11.18 12.69 -20.35
N ARG A 277 10.28 13.48 -19.77
CA ARG A 277 10.57 14.88 -19.43
C ARG A 277 11.63 14.90 -18.32
N LYS A 278 12.76 15.59 -18.58
CA LYS A 278 13.77 15.84 -17.54
C LYS A 278 13.12 16.61 -16.39
N ARG A 279 13.33 16.13 -15.16
CA ARG A 279 12.98 16.90 -13.97
C ARG A 279 13.63 18.27 -14.04
N GLY A 280 12.84 19.33 -13.94
CA GLY A 280 13.37 20.65 -13.66
C GLY A 280 14.04 20.65 -12.27
N PRO A 281 15.06 21.49 -12.06
CA PRO A 281 15.69 21.61 -10.75
C PRO A 281 14.64 22.08 -9.72
N LYS A 282 14.65 21.42 -8.52
CA LYS A 282 13.92 21.89 -7.34
C LYS A 282 14.62 23.10 -6.75
#